data_33a5554b4f070a3a89789fd6cc306b97
#
_entry.id   33a5554b4f070a3a89789fd6cc306b97
#
_cell.length_a   1.000
_cell.length_b   1.000
_cell.length_c   1.000
_cell.angle_alpha   90.00
_cell.angle_beta   90.00
_cell.angle_gamma   90.00
#
_symmetry.space_group_name_H-M   'P 1'
#
loop_
_entity.id
_entity.type
_entity.pdbx_description
1 polymer ?
#
loop_
_entity_poly.entity_id
_entity_poly.type
_entity_poly.pdbx_seq_one_letter_code
_entity_poly.pdbx_strand_id
1 'polypeptide(L)'
;MSMRWWTAFSSKREGRSPGNGGRARTAGVLAVVALSVAVSGCGLLPDEPEEADLSSIQLPQISKKPEYEVSTKTLETTVSGSGKIMSTQEKTLYYTTKRLEGKFIKKLYIQVGDVVKAGQPIAELDVEDMKDTLRSQQLAFRQLELEMKQTLRDKDTMDPIDFEQKQINFEKQRQDIVDLQQDIADAVLTAPFGGTVVSVSVQEGASVKEYDPICIIADPTKLVVTGNLSKDDLEKVAVGMEVEVDINSAGKVKGKVRSLPQPQTDNNNGNGNGGGQGNGGQKIERPEQYLLVDVPQLPKTAVRGTPLTVKVIVNRKENAVVIPLSALRTIGARTYVQVVEADGSKREVDIEVGQQTSTDAEVLQGLTPGQKVVGR
;
A
#
# COMPACT_ATOMS: atom_id res chain seq x y z
N MET A 1 25.82 38.47 -21.09
CA MET A 1 27.02 37.80 -20.57
C MET A 1 26.58 36.39 -20.25
N SER A 2 26.64 35.40 -21.17
CA SER A 2 27.73 34.52 -21.57
C SER A 2 28.25 33.73 -20.36
N MET A 3 28.05 32.42 -20.33
CA MET A 3 28.69 31.26 -20.93
C MET A 3 28.05 30.01 -20.28
N ARG A 4 27.48 29.01 -20.93
CA ARG A 4 28.00 27.92 -21.74
C ARG A 4 29.10 27.09 -21.05
N TRP A 5 28.84 25.75 -20.96
CA TRP A 5 29.70 24.63 -21.35
C TRP A 5 29.10 23.34 -20.75
N TRP A 6 28.63 22.37 -21.51
CA TRP A 6 29.25 21.27 -22.28
C TRP A 6 29.74 20.16 -21.31
N THR A 7 29.57 18.86 -21.51
CA THR A 7 29.48 17.96 -22.69
C THR A 7 29.05 16.56 -22.25
N ALA A 8 28.37 15.84 -23.15
CA ALA A 8 28.19 14.41 -23.21
C ALA A 8 29.51 13.66 -23.47
N PHE A 9 29.60 12.40 -23.05
CA PHE A 9 30.47 11.44 -23.73
C PHE A 9 29.89 10.03 -23.73
N SER A 10 29.52 9.62 -24.93
CA SER A 10 29.35 8.28 -25.42
C SER A 10 30.72 7.67 -25.72
N SER A 11 30.97 6.41 -25.45
CA SER A 11 31.88 5.62 -26.26
C SER A 11 31.64 4.13 -26.18
N LYS A 12 31.16 3.65 -27.27
CA LYS A 12 31.26 2.33 -27.86
C LYS A 12 32.73 1.95 -28.06
N ARG A 13 33.15 0.72 -27.77
CA ARG A 13 34.34 0.13 -28.36
C ARG A 13 34.15 -1.36 -28.66
N GLU A 14 34.10 -1.61 -29.93
CA GLU A 14 34.57 -2.81 -30.64
C GLU A 14 36.10 -2.93 -30.51
N GLY A 15 36.61 -4.14 -30.71
CA GLY A 15 38.00 -4.40 -30.99
C GLY A 15 38.28 -5.88 -30.84
N ARG A 16 38.21 -6.73 -31.82
CA ARG A 16 39.21 -7.04 -32.84
C ARG A 16 40.45 -7.77 -32.30
N SER A 17 40.52 -9.01 -32.74
CA SER A 17 41.70 -9.89 -32.78
C SER A 17 42.86 -9.26 -33.56
N PRO A 18 44.08 -9.69 -33.32
CA PRO A 18 44.85 -10.26 -34.44
C PRO A 18 45.64 -11.54 -34.04
N GLY A 19 45.78 -12.42 -34.90
CA GLY A 19 46.51 -13.17 -35.72
C GLY A 19 47.97 -12.75 -36.00
N ASN A 20 48.85 -13.68 -36.01
CA ASN A 20 50.02 -13.86 -36.85
C ASN A 20 50.90 -14.93 -36.17
N GLY A 21 51.55 -15.89 -36.79
CA GLY A 21 52.10 -15.98 -38.11
C GLY A 21 53.45 -16.70 -37.93
N GLY A 22 53.86 -17.42 -38.87
CA GLY A 22 55.22 -17.95 -38.97
C GLY A 22 55.19 -19.40 -39.47
N ARG A 23 55.30 -19.63 -40.75
CA ARG A 23 56.53 -19.85 -41.55
C ARG A 23 57.44 -20.89 -40.87
N ALA A 24 57.82 -21.97 -41.52
CA ALA A 24 58.40 -22.16 -42.81
C ALA A 24 58.57 -23.65 -43.16
N ARG A 25 58.47 -23.97 -44.44
CA ARG A 25 59.46 -24.68 -45.24
C ARG A 25 59.83 -26.11 -44.77
N THR A 26 59.82 -27.08 -45.60
CA THR A 26 60.45 -27.40 -46.88
C THR A 26 59.89 -28.75 -47.31
N ALA A 27 59.45 -28.93 -48.51
CA ALA A 27 60.18 -29.38 -49.66
C ALA A 27 60.53 -30.87 -49.66
N GLY A 28 60.15 -31.50 -50.71
CA GLY A 28 60.91 -32.53 -51.36
C GLY A 28 60.16 -33.85 -51.57
N VAL A 29 59.85 -34.06 -52.68
CA VAL A 29 60.40 -34.84 -53.84
C VAL A 29 59.59 -36.11 -54.04
N LEU A 30 58.82 -36.14 -55.11
CA LEU A 30 58.94 -36.92 -56.38
C LEU A 30 59.33 -38.42 -56.25
N ALA A 31 58.53 -39.24 -56.76
CA ALA A 31 58.70 -40.11 -57.90
C ALA A 31 57.83 -41.35 -57.73
N VAL A 32 56.93 -41.61 -58.61
CA VAL A 32 56.93 -42.28 -59.89
C VAL A 32 56.97 -43.80 -59.80
N VAL A 33 56.16 -44.40 -60.62
CA VAL A 33 56.15 -45.68 -61.29
C VAL A 33 55.02 -46.60 -60.77
N ALA A 34 53.99 -46.66 -61.46
CA ALA A 34 53.61 -47.35 -62.67
C ALA A 34 53.15 -48.78 -62.45
N LEU A 35 51.95 -48.94 -62.87
CA LEU A 35 51.45 -50.02 -63.71
C LEU A 35 51.57 -51.46 -63.17
N SER A 36 50.49 -52.07 -62.76
CA SER A 36 50.15 -53.38 -63.29
C SER A 36 48.65 -53.62 -63.23
N VAL A 37 48.14 -53.83 -64.37
CA VAL A 37 46.85 -54.32 -64.74
C VAL A 37 46.71 -55.75 -64.30
N ALA A 38 45.65 -56.09 -63.61
CA ALA A 38 45.06 -57.44 -63.67
C ALA A 38 43.59 -57.33 -63.40
N VAL A 39 42.91 -57.65 -64.39
CA VAL A 39 41.48 -57.93 -64.57
C VAL A 39 41.02 -58.97 -63.59
N SER A 40 39.96 -58.71 -62.89
CA SER A 40 38.88 -59.68 -62.62
C SER A 40 37.66 -58.95 -62.12
N GLY A 41 36.71 -59.12 -62.80
CA GLY A 41 35.43 -58.68 -63.02
C GLY A 41 34.41 -59.03 -61.96
N CYS A 42 33.25 -58.45 -62.14
CA CYS A 42 31.95 -58.77 -61.69
C CYS A 42 31.66 -58.46 -60.17
N GLY A 43 30.94 -57.45 -59.98
CA GLY A 43 30.31 -57.12 -58.69
C GLY A 43 29.70 -55.73 -58.63
N LEU A 44 29.21 -55.24 -59.77
CA LEU A 44 28.41 -53.99 -59.83
C LEU A 44 26.94 -54.36 -59.91
N LEU A 45 26.44 -54.94 -58.79
CA LEU A 45 25.04 -54.87 -58.45
C LEU A 45 24.94 -53.95 -57.24
N PRO A 46 24.15 -52.91 -57.24
CA PRO A 46 23.87 -52.19 -56.02
C PRO A 46 23.18 -53.14 -55.07
N ASP A 47 23.72 -53.28 -53.87
CA ASP A 47 23.00 -53.92 -52.79
C ASP A 47 21.63 -53.25 -52.66
N GLU A 48 20.58 -53.99 -52.77
CA GLU A 48 19.23 -53.58 -52.42
C GLU A 48 19.32 -53.09 -50.98
N PRO A 49 18.85 -51.87 -50.65
CA PRO A 49 18.82 -51.47 -49.29
C PRO A 49 17.95 -52.46 -48.51
N GLU A 50 18.54 -53.09 -47.49
CA GLU A 50 17.79 -53.94 -46.56
C GLU A 50 16.51 -53.19 -46.19
N GLU A 51 15.37 -53.82 -46.43
CA GLU A 51 14.07 -53.30 -46.00
C GLU A 51 14.21 -52.97 -44.52
N ALA A 52 14.18 -51.66 -44.20
CA ALA A 52 14.22 -51.22 -42.83
C ALA A 52 13.14 -51.99 -42.04
N ASP A 53 13.59 -52.76 -41.10
CA ASP A 53 12.71 -53.55 -40.22
C ASP A 53 11.68 -52.62 -39.57
N LEU A 54 10.48 -52.58 -40.15
CA LEU A 54 9.37 -51.76 -39.70
C LEU A 54 8.87 -52.19 -38.29
N SER A 55 9.44 -53.25 -37.72
CA SER A 55 9.13 -53.66 -36.32
C SER A 55 9.69 -52.70 -35.25
N SER A 56 10.57 -51.78 -35.61
CA SER A 56 11.14 -50.76 -34.65
C SER A 56 10.42 -49.42 -34.67
N ILE A 57 9.38 -49.24 -35.49
CA ILE A 57 8.55 -48.03 -35.39
C ILE A 57 7.69 -48.15 -34.12
N GLN A 58 8.25 -47.67 -33.03
CA GLN A 58 7.43 -47.39 -31.86
C GLN A 58 6.46 -46.29 -32.23
N LEU A 59 5.20 -46.70 -32.46
CA LEU A 59 4.12 -45.75 -32.57
C LEU A 59 4.16 -44.82 -31.37
N PRO A 60 4.17 -43.49 -31.57
CA PRO A 60 4.17 -42.56 -30.46
C PRO A 60 2.99 -42.94 -29.56
N GLN A 61 3.30 -43.26 -28.30
CA GLN A 61 2.24 -43.53 -27.33
C GLN A 61 1.40 -42.24 -27.27
N ILE A 62 0.17 -42.34 -27.74
CA ILE A 62 -0.79 -41.25 -27.62
C ILE A 62 -0.95 -41.01 -26.12
N SER A 63 -0.38 -39.90 -25.63
CA SER A 63 -0.51 -39.48 -24.25
C SER A 63 -1.97 -39.49 -23.86
N LYS A 64 -2.33 -40.34 -22.91
CA LYS A 64 -3.69 -40.36 -22.41
C LYS A 64 -4.00 -39.00 -21.83
N LYS A 65 -5.07 -38.39 -22.33
CA LYS A 65 -5.52 -37.11 -21.77
C LYS A 65 -5.84 -37.29 -20.29
N PRO A 66 -5.54 -36.31 -19.43
CA PRO A 66 -5.78 -36.39 -18.01
C PRO A 66 -7.28 -36.58 -17.75
N GLU A 67 -7.60 -37.51 -16.86
CA GLU A 67 -8.96 -37.71 -16.37
C GLU A 67 -9.11 -37.05 -15.01
N TYR A 68 -10.23 -36.37 -14.78
CA TYR A 68 -10.56 -35.70 -13.53
C TYR A 68 -11.87 -36.22 -13.00
N GLU A 69 -11.95 -36.43 -11.70
CA GLU A 69 -13.18 -36.84 -11.03
C GLU A 69 -14.06 -35.63 -10.73
N VAL A 70 -15.33 -35.72 -11.04
CA VAL A 70 -16.34 -34.74 -10.65
C VAL A 70 -16.52 -34.82 -9.15
N SER A 71 -16.18 -33.73 -8.46
CA SER A 71 -16.21 -33.67 -7.00
C SER A 71 -17.15 -32.58 -6.51
N THR A 72 -17.51 -32.67 -5.25
CA THR A 72 -18.20 -31.57 -4.56
C THR A 72 -17.21 -30.75 -3.78
N LYS A 73 -17.25 -29.44 -3.96
CA LYS A 73 -16.41 -28.49 -3.24
C LYS A 73 -17.22 -27.28 -2.80
N THR A 74 -16.71 -26.56 -1.82
CA THR A 74 -17.19 -25.22 -1.52
C THR A 74 -16.55 -24.24 -2.51
N LEU A 75 -17.38 -23.56 -3.29
CA LEU A 75 -16.95 -22.48 -4.18
C LEU A 75 -17.12 -21.14 -3.49
N GLU A 76 -16.05 -20.35 -3.52
CA GLU A 76 -16.05 -19.01 -2.98
C GLU A 76 -15.72 -18.00 -4.09
N THR A 77 -16.59 -17.01 -4.26
CA THR A 77 -16.26 -15.83 -5.04
C THR A 77 -15.64 -14.78 -4.12
N THR A 78 -14.46 -14.36 -4.44
CA THR A 78 -13.75 -13.36 -3.65
C THR A 78 -13.45 -12.12 -4.47
N VAL A 79 -13.52 -10.97 -3.82
CA VAL A 79 -12.93 -9.73 -4.32
C VAL A 79 -11.69 -9.40 -3.50
N SER A 80 -10.67 -8.89 -4.13
CA SER A 80 -9.38 -8.66 -3.47
C SER A 80 -8.87 -7.25 -3.71
N GLY A 81 -8.20 -6.70 -2.70
CA GLY A 81 -7.54 -5.41 -2.79
C GLY A 81 -6.31 -5.32 -1.92
N SER A 82 -5.48 -4.33 -2.20
CA SER A 82 -4.34 -4.00 -1.34
C SER A 82 -4.81 -3.27 -0.09
N GLY A 83 -4.04 -3.40 0.98
CA GLY A 83 -4.33 -2.71 2.23
C GLY A 83 -3.10 -2.51 3.08
N LYS A 84 -3.31 -1.93 4.23
CA LYS A 84 -2.29 -1.72 5.25
C LYS A 84 -2.91 -1.72 6.64
N ILE A 85 -2.08 -1.93 7.64
CA ILE A 85 -2.50 -1.76 9.03
C ILE A 85 -2.42 -0.29 9.40
N MET A 86 -3.50 0.25 9.94
CA MET A 86 -3.58 1.61 10.45
C MET A 86 -3.96 1.60 11.94
N SER A 87 -3.77 2.71 12.63
CA SER A 87 -4.31 2.87 13.97
C SER A 87 -5.65 3.60 13.91
N THR A 88 -6.61 3.19 14.72
CA THR A 88 -7.89 3.91 14.88
C THR A 88 -7.76 5.14 15.77
N GLN A 89 -6.64 5.26 16.49
CA GLN A 89 -6.34 6.42 17.31
C GLN A 89 -5.03 7.05 16.82
N GLU A 90 -5.15 7.91 15.82
CA GLU A 90 -4.07 8.75 15.32
C GLU A 90 -4.42 10.22 15.53
N LYS A 91 -3.45 11.01 15.91
CA LYS A 91 -3.61 12.46 16.04
C LYS A 91 -2.45 13.19 15.43
N THR A 92 -2.77 14.08 14.52
CA THR A 92 -1.82 15.08 14.02
C THR A 92 -1.73 16.19 15.06
N LEU A 93 -0.53 16.52 15.47
CA LEU A 93 -0.25 17.61 16.37
C LEU A 93 0.19 18.84 15.59
N TYR A 94 -0.33 19.99 15.96
CA TYR A 94 -0.07 21.28 15.37
C TYR A 94 -0.31 22.37 16.41
N TYR A 95 0.24 23.56 16.16
CA TYR A 95 -0.06 24.75 16.97
C TYR A 95 -1.34 25.40 16.47
N THR A 96 -2.22 25.78 17.40
CA THR A 96 -3.54 26.37 17.10
C THR A 96 -3.60 27.86 17.39
N THR A 97 -2.60 28.40 18.06
CA THR A 97 -2.58 29.77 18.55
C THR A 97 -1.96 30.69 17.50
N LYS A 98 -2.73 31.64 16.98
CA LYS A 98 -2.28 32.60 15.98
C LYS A 98 -1.05 33.42 16.41
N ARG A 99 -0.91 33.73 17.71
CA ARG A 99 0.24 34.47 18.24
C ARG A 99 1.56 33.70 18.18
N LEU A 100 1.49 32.37 17.98
CA LEU A 100 2.65 31.51 17.79
C LEU A 100 3.05 31.37 16.32
N GLU A 101 2.24 31.89 15.39
CA GLU A 101 2.57 31.89 13.97
C GLU A 101 3.85 32.72 13.71
N GLY A 102 4.74 32.15 12.89
CA GLY A 102 6.03 32.78 12.58
C GLY A 102 7.14 32.51 13.62
N LYS A 103 6.81 31.91 14.78
CA LYS A 103 7.82 31.49 15.75
C LYS A 103 8.62 30.30 15.21
N PHE A 104 9.86 30.16 15.68
CA PHE A 104 10.76 29.10 15.27
C PHE A 104 10.75 27.96 16.27
N ILE A 105 10.92 26.73 15.78
CA ILE A 105 11.12 25.56 16.64
C ILE A 105 12.49 25.68 17.29
N LYS A 106 12.50 25.90 18.60
CA LYS A 106 13.72 25.99 19.42
C LYS A 106 14.30 24.59 19.64
N LYS A 107 13.43 23.62 19.92
CA LYS A 107 13.83 22.24 20.20
C LYS A 107 12.76 21.24 19.79
N LEU A 108 13.22 20.11 19.25
CA LEU A 108 12.40 18.95 18.92
C LEU A 108 12.85 17.77 19.76
N TYR A 109 11.94 17.23 20.57
CA TYR A 109 12.25 16.19 21.57
C TYR A 109 12.01 14.77 21.07
N ILE A 110 11.57 14.61 19.81
CA ILE A 110 11.13 13.34 19.25
C ILE A 110 11.75 13.06 17.88
N GLN A 111 11.81 11.77 17.56
CA GLN A 111 12.14 11.25 16.23
C GLN A 111 11.05 10.27 15.77
N VAL A 112 11.02 9.98 14.47
CA VAL A 112 10.11 8.97 13.92
C VAL A 112 10.43 7.60 14.53
N GLY A 113 9.41 6.93 15.07
CA GLY A 113 9.54 5.64 15.75
C GLY A 113 9.62 5.72 17.27
N ASP A 114 9.81 6.91 17.85
CA ASP A 114 9.86 7.06 19.30
C ASP A 114 8.51 6.74 19.97
N VAL A 115 8.58 6.14 21.16
CA VAL A 115 7.42 5.90 22.02
C VAL A 115 7.30 7.05 23.00
N VAL A 116 6.16 7.74 22.96
CA VAL A 116 5.86 8.88 23.83
C VAL A 116 4.74 8.57 24.82
N LYS A 117 4.77 9.25 25.97
CA LYS A 117 3.72 9.17 27.00
C LYS A 117 2.81 10.39 26.93
N ALA A 118 1.58 10.27 27.43
CA ALA A 118 0.69 11.42 27.58
C ALA A 118 1.37 12.53 28.39
N GLY A 119 1.27 13.79 27.93
CA GLY A 119 1.91 14.97 28.54
C GLY A 119 3.40 15.12 28.23
N GLN A 120 4.04 14.19 27.53
CA GLN A 120 5.46 14.31 27.17
C GLN A 120 5.66 15.45 26.16
N PRO A 121 6.67 16.34 26.37
CA PRO A 121 7.01 17.37 25.39
C PRO A 121 7.42 16.78 24.04
N ILE A 122 6.92 17.37 22.96
CA ILE A 122 7.17 16.99 21.58
C ILE A 122 8.06 18.03 20.89
N ALA A 123 7.65 19.30 20.97
CA ALA A 123 8.38 20.42 20.39
C ALA A 123 8.20 21.67 21.27
N GLU A 124 9.20 22.53 21.26
CA GLU A 124 9.20 23.80 21.97
C GLU A 124 9.51 24.93 20.97
N LEU A 125 8.70 25.98 21.00
CA LEU A 125 8.97 27.19 20.20
C LEU A 125 9.86 28.17 20.95
N ASP A 126 10.56 28.98 20.19
CA ASP A 126 11.28 30.12 20.74
C ASP A 126 10.30 31.27 21.00
N VAL A 127 10.06 31.54 22.29
CA VAL A 127 9.09 32.52 22.79
C VAL A 127 9.75 33.43 23.80
N GLU A 128 11.07 33.63 23.74
CA GLU A 128 11.79 34.52 24.71
C GLU A 128 11.28 35.95 24.63
N ASP A 129 10.96 36.44 23.45
CA ASP A 129 10.36 37.79 23.26
C ASP A 129 8.98 37.89 23.93
N MET A 130 8.18 36.83 23.94
CA MET A 130 6.88 36.79 24.63
C MET A 130 7.07 36.76 26.15
N LYS A 131 8.07 36.04 26.66
CA LYS A 131 8.42 36.05 28.09
C LYS A 131 8.89 37.40 28.58
N ASP A 132 9.68 38.10 27.79
CA ASP A 132 10.12 39.49 28.12
C ASP A 132 8.93 40.45 28.10
N THR A 133 8.03 40.32 27.11
CA THR A 133 6.77 41.06 27.06
C THR A 133 5.90 40.77 28.29
N LEU A 134 5.75 39.53 28.67
CA LEU A 134 4.99 39.12 29.87
C LEU A 134 5.56 39.77 31.13
N ARG A 135 6.90 39.76 31.28
CA ARG A 135 7.57 40.37 32.43
C ARG A 135 7.28 41.87 32.50
N SER A 136 7.36 42.57 31.36
CA SER A 136 7.09 44.01 31.29
C SER A 136 5.62 44.31 31.59
N GLN A 137 4.68 43.56 31.06
CA GLN A 137 3.24 43.71 31.35
C GLN A 137 2.91 43.42 32.81
N GLN A 138 3.52 42.41 33.42
CA GLN A 138 3.33 42.14 34.84
C GLN A 138 3.82 43.28 35.73
N LEU A 139 4.91 43.92 35.38
CA LEU A 139 5.40 45.11 36.11
C LEU A 139 4.43 46.30 35.95
N ALA A 140 3.94 46.56 34.73
CA ALA A 140 2.95 47.59 34.47
C ALA A 140 1.63 47.32 35.19
N PHE A 141 1.19 46.05 35.20
CA PHE A 141 -0.04 45.65 35.91
C PHE A 141 0.07 45.85 37.41
N ARG A 142 1.25 45.62 38.02
CA ARG A 142 1.47 45.89 39.44
C ARG A 142 1.28 47.36 39.79
N GLN A 143 1.67 48.29 38.89
CA GLN A 143 1.38 49.72 39.05
C GLN A 143 -0.15 49.97 38.94
N LEU A 144 -0.80 49.37 37.95
CA LEU A 144 -2.24 49.50 37.74
C LEU A 144 -3.04 48.91 38.95
N GLU A 145 -2.54 47.88 39.61
CA GLU A 145 -3.13 47.37 40.84
C GLU A 145 -3.10 48.39 41.98
N LEU A 146 -2.01 49.16 42.11
CA LEU A 146 -1.91 50.25 43.10
C LEU A 146 -2.88 51.38 42.76
N GLU A 147 -2.98 51.77 41.50
CA GLU A 147 -3.93 52.76 41.04
C GLU A 147 -5.37 52.31 41.28
N MET A 148 -5.70 51.05 40.98
CA MET A 148 -7.04 50.49 41.21
C MET A 148 -7.38 50.44 42.71
N LYS A 149 -6.42 50.11 43.58
CA LYS A 149 -6.60 50.20 45.07
C LYS A 149 -6.93 51.61 45.51
N GLN A 150 -6.29 52.66 44.93
CA GLN A 150 -6.62 54.03 45.19
C GLN A 150 -8.03 54.37 44.65
N THR A 151 -8.33 54.01 43.40
CA THR A 151 -9.63 54.22 42.77
C THR A 151 -10.77 53.60 43.62
N LEU A 152 -10.56 52.43 44.20
CA LEU A 152 -11.53 51.79 45.11
C LEU A 152 -11.76 52.56 46.40
N ARG A 153 -10.75 53.29 46.92
CA ARG A 153 -10.90 54.17 48.10
C ARG A 153 -11.70 55.40 47.78
N ASP A 154 -11.50 55.96 46.54
CA ASP A 154 -12.10 57.23 46.09
C ASP A 154 -13.45 56.98 45.38
N LYS A 155 -13.94 55.73 45.34
CA LYS A 155 -15.14 55.29 44.61
C LYS A 155 -16.37 56.15 44.86
N ASP A 156 -16.62 56.48 46.14
CA ASP A 156 -17.82 57.21 46.55
C ASP A 156 -17.80 58.69 46.12
N THR A 157 -16.65 59.23 45.75
CA THR A 157 -16.44 60.61 45.31
C THR A 157 -16.18 60.73 43.81
N MET A 158 -16.08 59.59 43.09
CA MET A 158 -15.76 59.54 41.67
C MET A 158 -17.05 59.43 40.85
N ASP A 159 -16.97 59.93 39.61
CA ASP A 159 -18.06 59.68 38.62
C ASP A 159 -18.18 58.17 38.37
N PRO A 160 -19.39 57.64 38.42
CA PRO A 160 -19.66 56.21 38.22
C PRO A 160 -19.12 55.65 36.85
N ILE A 161 -19.16 56.50 35.80
CA ILE A 161 -18.69 56.12 34.46
C ILE A 161 -17.18 56.01 34.46
N ASP A 162 -16.46 56.99 35.11
CA ASP A 162 -15.03 56.97 35.22
C ASP A 162 -14.53 55.75 36.03
N PHE A 163 -15.25 55.38 37.10
CA PHE A 163 -14.95 54.22 37.89
C PHE A 163 -15.07 52.91 37.01
N GLU A 164 -16.17 52.78 36.31
CA GLU A 164 -16.39 51.62 35.43
C GLU A 164 -15.35 51.53 34.32
N GLN A 165 -14.98 52.68 33.71
CA GLN A 165 -13.92 52.70 32.69
C GLN A 165 -12.56 52.20 33.24
N LYS A 166 -12.20 52.64 34.47
CA LYS A 166 -10.98 52.15 35.14
C LYS A 166 -11.04 50.67 35.46
N GLN A 167 -12.21 50.18 35.90
CA GLN A 167 -12.42 48.77 36.17
C GLN A 167 -12.27 47.93 34.87
N ILE A 168 -12.89 48.34 33.78
CA ILE A 168 -12.79 47.66 32.48
C ILE A 168 -11.31 47.61 32.02
N ASN A 169 -10.59 48.72 32.14
CA ASN A 169 -9.18 48.75 31.77
C ASN A 169 -8.32 47.82 32.62
N PHE A 170 -8.58 47.76 33.93
CA PHE A 170 -7.90 46.83 34.85
C PHE A 170 -8.16 45.38 34.47
N GLU A 171 -9.42 45.00 34.21
CA GLU A 171 -9.79 43.66 33.82
C GLU A 171 -9.20 43.26 32.46
N LYS A 172 -9.17 44.20 31.50
CA LYS A 172 -8.55 43.99 30.18
C LYS A 172 -7.06 43.68 30.32
N GLN A 173 -6.31 44.50 31.06
CA GLN A 173 -4.88 44.27 31.28
C GLN A 173 -4.59 42.95 32.00
N ARG A 174 -5.46 42.54 32.93
CA ARG A 174 -5.37 41.27 33.60
C ARG A 174 -5.57 40.11 32.61
N GLN A 175 -6.58 40.23 31.75
CA GLN A 175 -6.88 39.21 30.74
C GLN A 175 -5.73 39.10 29.72
N ASP A 176 -5.20 40.21 29.24
CA ASP A 176 -4.07 40.23 28.29
C ASP A 176 -2.84 39.45 28.84
N ILE A 177 -2.58 39.57 30.17
CA ILE A 177 -1.50 38.81 30.83
C ILE A 177 -1.81 37.34 30.91
N VAL A 178 -3.06 36.94 31.24
CA VAL A 178 -3.48 35.55 31.30
C VAL A 178 -3.39 34.91 29.92
N ASP A 179 -3.86 35.60 28.88
CA ASP A 179 -3.79 35.12 27.50
C ASP A 179 -2.34 34.93 27.05
N LEU A 180 -1.46 35.90 27.36
CA LEU A 180 -0.04 35.79 27.03
C LEU A 180 0.65 34.64 27.78
N GLN A 181 0.27 34.37 29.04
CA GLN A 181 0.77 33.23 29.81
C GLN A 181 0.32 31.92 29.19
N GLN A 182 -0.93 31.84 28.73
CA GLN A 182 -1.44 30.66 28.05
C GLN A 182 -0.72 30.42 26.71
N ASP A 183 -0.54 31.47 25.90
CA ASP A 183 0.18 31.37 24.64
C ASP A 183 1.64 30.87 24.83
N ILE A 184 2.32 31.33 25.89
CA ILE A 184 3.67 30.86 26.26
C ILE A 184 3.63 29.38 26.72
N ALA A 185 2.60 28.98 27.44
CA ALA A 185 2.43 27.58 27.82
C ALA A 185 2.15 26.70 26.60
N ASP A 186 1.31 27.16 25.68
CA ASP A 186 0.96 26.47 24.43
C ASP A 186 2.15 26.39 23.44
N ALA A 187 3.21 27.18 23.66
CA ALA A 187 4.45 27.07 22.88
C ALA A 187 5.20 25.75 23.11
N VAL A 188 4.87 25.02 24.18
CA VAL A 188 5.35 23.66 24.40
C VAL A 188 4.27 22.68 23.97
N LEU A 189 4.44 22.11 22.77
CA LEU A 189 3.54 21.09 22.25
C LEU A 189 3.77 19.77 22.96
N THR A 190 2.71 19.16 23.50
CA THR A 190 2.79 17.90 24.24
C THR A 190 1.95 16.81 23.62
N ALA A 191 2.29 15.54 23.89
CA ALA A 191 1.54 14.38 23.43
C ALA A 191 0.22 14.27 24.19
N PRO A 192 -0.94 14.18 23.51
CA PRO A 192 -2.25 14.08 24.16
C PRO A 192 -2.55 12.71 24.74
N PHE A 193 -1.87 11.67 24.26
CA PHE A 193 -1.95 10.28 24.72
C PHE A 193 -0.63 9.56 24.49
N GLY A 194 -0.44 8.41 25.10
CA GLY A 194 0.73 7.56 24.88
C GLY A 194 0.63 6.84 23.53
N GLY A 195 1.71 6.85 22.75
CA GLY A 195 1.72 6.24 21.43
C GLY A 195 3.10 6.23 20.80
N THR A 196 3.14 5.91 19.51
CA THR A 196 4.37 5.93 18.72
C THR A 196 4.31 7.09 17.72
N VAL A 197 5.43 7.80 17.58
CA VAL A 197 5.58 8.87 16.56
C VAL A 197 5.68 8.25 15.18
N VAL A 198 4.70 8.56 14.34
CA VAL A 198 4.57 8.01 12.99
C VAL A 198 5.34 8.82 11.96
N SER A 199 5.24 10.13 12.08
CA SER A 199 5.93 11.08 11.20
C SER A 199 6.24 12.36 11.94
N VAL A 200 7.31 13.01 11.51
CA VAL A 200 7.71 14.35 11.94
C VAL A 200 7.85 15.18 10.67
N SER A 201 7.14 16.31 10.60
CA SER A 201 7.05 17.14 9.39
C SER A 201 7.91 18.38 9.45
N VAL A 202 8.60 18.63 10.57
CA VAL A 202 9.35 19.85 10.84
C VAL A 202 10.75 19.53 11.37
N GLN A 203 11.62 20.53 11.37
CA GLN A 203 12.98 20.45 11.90
C GLN A 203 13.23 21.61 12.87
N GLU A 204 14.23 21.49 13.75
CA GLU A 204 14.69 22.59 14.60
C GLU A 204 15.08 23.80 13.74
N GLY A 205 14.71 24.98 14.17
CA GLY A 205 14.88 26.22 13.42
C GLY A 205 13.85 26.49 12.33
N ALA A 206 12.91 25.58 12.06
CA ALA A 206 11.81 25.85 11.14
C ALA A 206 10.78 26.81 11.77
N SER A 207 10.22 27.69 10.95
CA SER A 207 9.09 28.54 11.34
C SER A 207 7.78 27.76 11.25
N VAL A 208 6.90 27.94 12.22
CA VAL A 208 5.59 27.30 12.26
C VAL A 208 4.47 28.24 11.79
N LYS A 209 3.43 27.64 11.22
CA LYS A 209 2.15 28.32 10.92
C LYS A 209 1.04 27.66 11.70
N GLU A 210 -0.04 28.41 11.87
CA GLU A 210 -1.25 27.89 12.49
C GLU A 210 -1.78 26.66 11.70
N TYR A 211 -2.08 25.56 12.40
CA TYR A 211 -2.53 24.26 11.85
C TYR A 211 -1.54 23.51 10.96
N ASP A 212 -0.29 23.97 10.79
CA ASP A 212 0.72 23.17 10.09
C ASP A 212 1.08 21.93 10.90
N PRO A 213 1.09 20.72 10.28
CA PRO A 213 1.40 19.48 10.99
C PRO A 213 2.84 19.46 11.48
N ILE A 214 3.02 19.25 12.77
CA ILE A 214 4.34 19.09 13.41
C ILE A 214 4.73 17.61 13.42
N CYS A 215 3.85 16.76 13.93
CA CYS A 215 4.04 15.30 13.94
C CYS A 215 2.70 14.57 13.98
N ILE A 216 2.74 13.27 13.72
CA ILE A 216 1.60 12.35 13.89
C ILE A 216 1.97 11.33 14.95
N ILE A 217 1.09 11.15 15.94
CA ILE A 217 1.19 10.12 16.98
C ILE A 217 0.07 9.12 16.79
N ALA A 218 0.38 7.82 16.86
CA ALA A 218 -0.58 6.73 16.75
C ALA A 218 -0.48 5.79 17.95
N ASP A 219 -1.62 5.30 18.42
CA ASP A 219 -1.67 4.26 19.44
C ASP A 219 -1.40 2.89 18.81
N PRO A 220 -0.30 2.20 19.16
CA PRO A 220 0.05 0.91 18.59
C PRO A 220 -0.84 -0.23 19.08
N THR A 221 -1.67 -0.01 20.10
CA THR A 221 -2.59 -1.03 20.63
C THR A 221 -3.94 -1.04 19.91
N LYS A 222 -4.28 0.04 19.21
CA LYS A 222 -5.57 0.22 18.52
C LYS A 222 -5.42 0.10 17.01
N LEU A 223 -4.94 -1.07 16.58
CA LEU A 223 -4.73 -1.35 15.18
C LEU A 223 -6.01 -1.86 14.50
N VAL A 224 -6.15 -1.49 13.23
CA VAL A 224 -7.21 -1.96 12.34
C VAL A 224 -6.63 -2.28 10.98
N VAL A 225 -7.16 -3.31 10.35
CA VAL A 225 -6.83 -3.66 8.97
C VAL A 225 -7.66 -2.80 8.04
N THR A 226 -7.00 -2.14 7.10
CA THR A 226 -7.67 -1.36 6.06
C THR A 226 -7.45 -2.01 4.69
N GLY A 227 -8.48 -1.96 3.84
CA GLY A 227 -8.43 -2.47 2.47
C GLY A 227 -8.86 -1.40 1.47
N ASN A 228 -8.20 -1.36 0.34
CA ASN A 228 -8.58 -0.55 -0.80
C ASN A 228 -9.07 -1.47 -1.91
N LEU A 229 -10.37 -1.46 -2.17
CA LEU A 229 -11.04 -2.21 -3.22
C LEU A 229 -11.45 -1.27 -4.35
N SER A 230 -11.64 -1.81 -5.55
CA SER A 230 -12.22 -1.05 -6.65
C SER A 230 -13.68 -0.66 -6.33
N LYS A 231 -14.20 0.37 -7.00
CA LYS A 231 -15.59 0.79 -6.79
C LYS A 231 -16.59 -0.33 -7.11
N ASP A 232 -16.36 -1.06 -8.21
CA ASP A 232 -17.21 -2.16 -8.65
C ASP A 232 -17.16 -3.35 -7.67
N ASP A 233 -16.04 -3.55 -6.99
CA ASP A 233 -15.91 -4.58 -5.97
C ASP A 233 -16.55 -4.17 -4.65
N LEU A 234 -16.48 -2.89 -4.29
CA LEU A 234 -17.13 -2.35 -3.09
C LEU A 234 -18.66 -2.50 -3.15
N GLU A 235 -19.27 -2.41 -4.34
CA GLU A 235 -20.71 -2.62 -4.52
C GLU A 235 -21.16 -4.06 -4.18
N LYS A 236 -20.25 -5.01 -4.23
CA LYS A 236 -20.50 -6.44 -3.91
C LYS A 236 -20.24 -6.76 -2.44
N VAL A 237 -19.62 -5.86 -1.69
CA VAL A 237 -19.19 -6.07 -0.30
C VAL A 237 -20.21 -5.48 0.67
N ALA A 238 -20.57 -6.24 1.70
CA ALA A 238 -21.42 -5.79 2.79
C ALA A 238 -20.73 -5.97 4.15
N VAL A 239 -21.16 -5.19 5.12
CA VAL A 239 -20.71 -5.28 6.51
C VAL A 239 -21.02 -6.66 7.06
N GLY A 240 -20.07 -7.26 7.79
CA GLY A 240 -20.19 -8.60 8.38
C GLY A 240 -19.70 -9.75 7.48
N MET A 241 -19.39 -9.51 6.20
CA MET A 241 -18.82 -10.53 5.31
C MET A 241 -17.49 -11.03 5.82
N GLU A 242 -17.20 -12.31 5.60
CA GLU A 242 -15.92 -12.93 5.95
C GLU A 242 -14.79 -12.40 5.06
N VAL A 243 -13.65 -12.18 5.68
CA VAL A 243 -12.45 -11.66 5.02
C VAL A 243 -11.25 -12.51 5.37
N GLU A 244 -10.49 -12.92 4.37
CA GLU A 244 -9.14 -13.44 4.54
C GLU A 244 -8.16 -12.28 4.33
N VAL A 245 -7.36 -12.01 5.33
CA VAL A 245 -6.30 -11.00 5.29
C VAL A 245 -4.96 -11.71 5.20
N ASP A 246 -4.22 -11.47 4.13
CA ASP A 246 -2.86 -11.98 3.93
C ASP A 246 -1.87 -10.88 4.29
N ILE A 247 -1.21 -11.04 5.44
CA ILE A 247 -0.21 -10.11 5.94
C ILE A 247 1.16 -10.62 5.51
N ASN A 248 1.84 -9.88 4.62
CA ASN A 248 3.09 -10.30 3.99
C ASN A 248 4.16 -10.85 4.95
N SER A 249 4.18 -10.37 6.19
CA SER A 249 5.17 -10.75 7.22
C SER A 249 4.68 -11.75 8.25
N ALA A 250 3.35 -12.06 8.29
CA ALA A 250 2.73 -12.76 9.41
C ALA A 250 1.73 -13.85 8.99
N GLY A 251 1.53 -14.05 7.68
CA GLY A 251 0.64 -15.06 7.14
C GLY A 251 -0.83 -14.62 7.08
N LYS A 252 -1.72 -15.61 6.90
CA LYS A 252 -3.15 -15.39 6.68
C LYS A 252 -3.93 -15.39 8.00
N VAL A 253 -4.78 -14.39 8.16
CA VAL A 253 -5.71 -14.27 9.29
C VAL A 253 -7.13 -14.06 8.79
N LYS A 254 -8.11 -14.52 9.54
CA LYS A 254 -9.53 -14.34 9.22
C LYS A 254 -10.10 -13.17 9.99
N GLY A 255 -10.96 -12.41 9.34
CA GLY A 255 -11.66 -11.29 9.92
C GLY A 255 -13.06 -11.13 9.32
N LYS A 256 -13.69 -10.01 9.66
CA LYS A 256 -15.00 -9.62 9.11
C LYS A 256 -14.98 -8.15 8.71
N VAL A 257 -15.72 -7.82 7.67
CA VAL A 257 -15.93 -6.43 7.26
C VAL A 257 -16.64 -5.69 8.40
N ARG A 258 -15.97 -4.65 8.92
CA ARG A 258 -16.50 -3.77 9.97
C ARG A 258 -17.30 -2.61 9.38
N SER A 259 -16.73 -1.92 8.40
CA SER A 259 -17.39 -0.80 7.72
C SER A 259 -16.86 -0.62 6.31
N LEU A 260 -17.71 -0.08 5.45
CA LEU A 260 -17.33 0.32 4.08
C LEU A 260 -16.71 1.73 4.11
N PRO A 261 -15.89 2.08 3.09
CA PRO A 261 -15.34 3.42 2.95
C PRO A 261 -16.47 4.46 2.90
N GLN A 262 -16.33 5.51 3.70
CA GLN A 262 -17.25 6.64 3.60
C GLN A 262 -16.78 7.56 2.46
N PRO A 263 -17.66 7.93 1.51
CA PRO A 263 -17.33 8.91 0.51
C PRO A 263 -16.98 10.22 1.23
N GLN A 264 -15.79 10.76 0.96
CA GLN A 264 -15.47 12.10 1.40
C GLN A 264 -16.42 13.07 0.67
N THR A 265 -17.28 13.74 1.40
CA THR A 265 -17.79 15.01 0.94
C THR A 265 -16.60 15.96 1.00
N ASP A 266 -15.96 16.17 -0.15
CA ASP A 266 -15.02 17.28 -0.31
C ASP A 266 -15.82 18.57 -0.05
N ASN A 267 -15.90 18.98 1.21
CA ASN A 267 -16.36 20.30 1.60
C ASN A 267 -15.32 21.35 1.18
N ASN A 268 -14.88 21.26 -0.07
CA ASN A 268 -14.12 22.32 -0.72
C ASN A 268 -15.09 23.33 -1.34
N ASN A 269 -16.07 23.80 -0.54
CA ASN A 269 -16.87 24.97 -0.89
C ASN A 269 -16.11 26.24 -0.46
N GLY A 270 -14.83 26.29 -0.79
CA GLY A 270 -14.01 27.49 -0.74
C GLY A 270 -14.03 28.13 -2.12
N ASN A 271 -15.02 29.02 -2.35
CA ASN A 271 -14.96 30.01 -3.40
C ASN A 271 -13.74 30.89 -3.16
N GLY A 272 -12.59 30.53 -3.74
CA GLY A 272 -11.30 31.20 -3.64
C GLY A 272 -10.59 31.14 -4.99
N ASN A 273 -10.95 32.08 -5.86
CA ASN A 273 -10.16 32.46 -7.02
C ASN A 273 -8.77 32.94 -6.54
N GLY A 274 -7.76 32.08 -6.58
CA GLY A 274 -6.39 32.40 -6.23
C GLY A 274 -5.46 31.30 -6.68
N GLY A 275 -4.84 31.47 -7.86
CA GLY A 275 -3.77 30.62 -8.36
C GLY A 275 -2.58 30.67 -7.42
N GLY A 276 -2.48 29.69 -6.52
CA GLY A 276 -1.33 29.42 -5.67
C GLY A 276 -0.90 28.00 -5.89
N GLN A 277 0.28 27.80 -6.44
CA GLN A 277 0.98 26.54 -6.57
C GLN A 277 1.16 25.95 -5.17
N GLY A 278 0.20 25.14 -4.73
CA GLY A 278 0.19 24.53 -3.41
C GLY A 278 1.29 23.49 -3.30
N ASN A 279 2.23 23.82 -2.45
CA ASN A 279 3.21 22.92 -1.85
C ASN A 279 2.52 21.61 -1.43
N GLY A 280 3.08 20.45 -1.84
CA GLY A 280 2.50 19.13 -1.66
C GLY A 280 2.31 18.74 -0.18
N GLY A 281 1.26 19.26 0.43
CA GLY A 281 0.81 18.81 1.75
C GLY A 281 0.48 17.32 1.69
N GLN A 282 1.15 16.50 2.47
CA GLN A 282 0.84 15.08 2.61
C GLN A 282 -0.63 14.95 3.00
N LYS A 283 -1.42 14.36 2.11
CA LYS A 283 -2.83 14.06 2.37
C LYS A 283 -2.89 13.13 3.58
N ILE A 284 -3.47 13.62 4.68
CA ILE A 284 -3.63 12.82 5.90
C ILE A 284 -4.63 11.72 5.58
N GLU A 285 -4.13 10.49 5.49
CA GLU A 285 -4.97 9.31 5.28
C GLU A 285 -5.66 8.94 6.60
N ARG A 286 -6.97 8.77 6.55
CA ARG A 286 -7.78 8.35 7.70
C ARG A 286 -8.33 6.95 7.48
N PRO A 287 -8.39 6.10 8.51
CA PRO A 287 -8.92 4.74 8.39
C PRO A 287 -10.31 4.67 7.75
N GLU A 288 -11.19 5.65 8.00
CA GLU A 288 -12.57 5.68 7.52
C GLU A 288 -12.69 5.83 5.99
N GLN A 289 -11.60 6.20 5.32
CA GLN A 289 -11.53 6.29 3.85
C GLN A 289 -11.38 4.92 3.17
N TYR A 290 -11.15 3.89 3.95
CA TYR A 290 -10.86 2.53 3.51
C TYR A 290 -11.93 1.56 4.01
N LEU A 291 -11.99 0.39 3.39
CA LEU A 291 -12.69 -0.75 3.97
C LEU A 291 -12.01 -1.10 5.30
N LEU A 292 -12.76 -1.11 6.39
CA LEU A 292 -12.24 -1.55 7.69
C LEU A 292 -12.60 -3.00 7.94
N VAL A 293 -11.61 -3.77 8.38
CA VAL A 293 -11.75 -5.18 8.68
C VAL A 293 -11.38 -5.43 10.14
N ASP A 294 -12.29 -6.03 10.87
CA ASP A 294 -12.07 -6.52 12.23
C ASP A 294 -11.38 -7.87 12.19
N VAL A 295 -10.21 -7.95 12.78
CA VAL A 295 -9.44 -9.17 12.94
C VAL A 295 -9.30 -9.44 14.45
N PRO A 296 -9.81 -10.56 14.97
CA PRO A 296 -9.83 -10.83 16.41
C PRO A 296 -8.45 -10.84 17.08
N GLN A 297 -7.45 -11.30 16.35
CA GLN A 297 -6.06 -11.33 16.81
C GLN A 297 -5.12 -10.97 15.67
N LEU A 298 -4.49 -9.80 15.76
CA LEU A 298 -3.40 -9.44 14.89
C LEU A 298 -2.10 -10.07 15.41
N PRO A 299 -1.26 -10.62 14.52
CA PRO A 299 0.07 -11.11 14.89
C PRO A 299 0.92 -10.00 15.49
N LYS A 300 1.79 -10.32 16.45
CA LYS A 300 2.66 -9.32 17.10
C LYS A 300 3.63 -8.61 16.15
N THR A 301 3.91 -9.21 15.00
CA THR A 301 4.73 -8.64 13.92
C THR A 301 3.95 -7.66 13.04
N ALA A 302 2.64 -7.60 13.19
CA ALA A 302 1.76 -6.72 12.46
C ALA A 302 1.77 -5.33 13.12
N VAL A 303 2.57 -4.44 12.56
CA VAL A 303 2.68 -3.05 13.02
C VAL A 303 1.97 -2.10 12.04
N ARG A 304 1.72 -0.86 12.49
CA ARG A 304 1.18 0.18 11.63
C ARG A 304 2.03 0.32 10.35
N GLY A 305 1.37 0.45 9.21
CA GLY A 305 2.03 0.57 7.90
C GLY A 305 2.37 -0.77 7.24
N THR A 306 2.23 -1.91 7.95
CA THR A 306 2.46 -3.22 7.34
C THR A 306 1.53 -3.43 6.15
N PRO A 307 2.07 -3.69 4.94
CA PRO A 307 1.27 -3.94 3.76
C PRO A 307 0.62 -5.32 3.84
N LEU A 308 -0.58 -5.44 3.30
CA LEU A 308 -1.36 -6.67 3.29
C LEU A 308 -2.29 -6.73 2.07
N THR A 309 -2.85 -7.91 1.84
CA THR A 309 -3.91 -8.12 0.87
C THR A 309 -5.19 -8.55 1.59
N VAL A 310 -6.28 -7.91 1.24
CA VAL A 310 -7.62 -8.21 1.77
C VAL A 310 -8.38 -8.98 0.69
N LYS A 311 -8.93 -10.15 1.05
CA LYS A 311 -9.82 -10.94 0.20
C LYS A 311 -11.16 -11.09 0.89
N VAL A 312 -12.18 -10.43 0.37
CA VAL A 312 -13.55 -10.52 0.90
C VAL A 312 -14.30 -11.62 0.18
N ILE A 313 -14.90 -12.54 0.93
CA ILE A 313 -15.74 -13.61 0.39
C ILE A 313 -17.15 -13.04 0.18
N VAL A 314 -17.47 -12.73 -1.08
CA VAL A 314 -18.76 -12.11 -1.46
C VAL A 314 -19.86 -13.14 -1.69
N ASN A 315 -19.47 -14.36 -2.06
CA ASN A 315 -20.42 -15.47 -2.21
C ASN A 315 -19.74 -16.79 -1.84
N ARG A 316 -20.46 -17.64 -1.12
CA ARG A 316 -20.03 -18.98 -0.75
C ARG A 316 -21.14 -19.97 -1.09
N LYS A 317 -20.83 -20.96 -1.90
CA LYS A 317 -21.74 -22.05 -2.25
C LYS A 317 -21.12 -23.37 -1.79
N GLU A 318 -21.75 -23.97 -0.80
CA GLU A 318 -21.31 -25.28 -0.28
C GLU A 318 -21.85 -26.41 -1.14
N ASN A 319 -21.10 -27.53 -1.21
CA ASN A 319 -21.46 -28.71 -1.94
C ASN A 319 -21.74 -28.47 -3.44
N ALA A 320 -21.10 -27.49 -4.07
CA ALA A 320 -21.19 -27.27 -5.51
C ALA A 320 -20.50 -28.44 -6.25
N VAL A 321 -21.17 -29.00 -7.24
CA VAL A 321 -20.57 -29.98 -8.15
C VAL A 321 -19.61 -29.24 -9.07
N VAL A 322 -18.36 -29.65 -9.07
CA VAL A 322 -17.30 -28.91 -9.79
C VAL A 322 -16.48 -29.81 -10.69
N ILE A 323 -16.02 -29.22 -11.78
CA ILE A 323 -15.04 -29.78 -12.70
C ILE A 323 -13.90 -28.78 -12.91
N PRO A 324 -12.66 -29.23 -13.17
CA PRO A 324 -11.59 -28.31 -13.60
C PRO A 324 -11.95 -27.64 -14.92
N LEU A 325 -11.58 -26.35 -15.07
CA LEU A 325 -11.79 -25.58 -16.31
C LEU A 325 -11.16 -26.26 -17.53
N SER A 326 -10.09 -27.05 -17.35
CA SER A 326 -9.44 -27.84 -18.39
C SER A 326 -10.31 -28.93 -18.98
N ALA A 327 -11.36 -29.37 -18.28
CA ALA A 327 -12.31 -30.36 -18.78
C ALA A 327 -13.51 -29.75 -19.54
N LEU A 328 -13.71 -28.42 -19.36
CA LEU A 328 -14.80 -27.69 -20.00
C LEU A 328 -14.54 -27.48 -21.48
N ARG A 329 -15.51 -27.75 -22.33
CA ARG A 329 -15.46 -27.59 -23.78
C ARG A 329 -16.63 -26.74 -24.26
N THR A 330 -16.35 -25.82 -25.18
CA THR A 330 -17.39 -24.95 -25.76
C THR A 330 -17.28 -24.97 -27.28
N ILE A 331 -18.40 -25.17 -27.96
CA ILE A 331 -18.52 -25.07 -29.42
C ILE A 331 -19.74 -24.18 -29.70
N GLY A 332 -19.50 -22.95 -30.18
CA GLY A 332 -20.55 -21.97 -30.33
C GLY A 332 -21.22 -21.64 -28.98
N ALA A 333 -22.51 -21.84 -28.87
CA ALA A 333 -23.27 -21.63 -27.63
C ALA A 333 -23.39 -22.90 -26.77
N ARG A 334 -22.89 -24.04 -27.25
CA ARG A 334 -22.97 -25.32 -26.54
C ARG A 334 -21.80 -25.50 -25.62
N THR A 335 -22.07 -25.81 -24.34
CA THR A 335 -21.08 -26.15 -23.33
C THR A 335 -21.25 -27.61 -22.92
N TYR A 336 -20.15 -28.38 -23.01
CA TYR A 336 -20.18 -29.81 -22.78
C TYR A 336 -18.88 -30.32 -22.18
N VAL A 337 -18.89 -31.54 -21.67
CA VAL A 337 -17.72 -32.29 -21.19
C VAL A 337 -17.70 -33.67 -21.84
N GLN A 338 -16.54 -34.31 -21.86
CA GLN A 338 -16.42 -35.71 -22.23
C GLN A 338 -16.34 -36.56 -20.98
N VAL A 339 -17.38 -37.34 -20.71
CA VAL A 339 -17.45 -38.28 -19.57
C VAL A 339 -16.88 -39.64 -20.02
N VAL A 340 -16.09 -40.26 -19.16
CA VAL A 340 -15.57 -41.61 -19.33
C VAL A 340 -16.55 -42.59 -18.71
N GLU A 341 -17.09 -43.48 -19.52
CA GLU A 341 -17.98 -44.54 -19.06
C GLU A 341 -17.18 -45.73 -18.49
N ALA A 342 -17.85 -46.66 -17.81
CA ALA A 342 -17.21 -47.78 -17.14
C ALA A 342 -16.46 -48.72 -18.11
N ASP A 343 -16.85 -48.76 -19.39
CA ASP A 343 -16.19 -49.52 -20.47
C ASP A 343 -14.98 -48.78 -21.08
N GLY A 344 -14.65 -47.56 -20.61
CA GLY A 344 -13.59 -46.73 -21.13
C GLY A 344 -13.97 -45.90 -22.36
N SER A 345 -15.22 -46.00 -22.83
CA SER A 345 -15.74 -45.16 -23.91
C SER A 345 -15.94 -43.73 -23.43
N LYS A 346 -15.92 -42.74 -24.37
CA LYS A 346 -16.09 -41.35 -24.07
C LYS A 346 -17.40 -40.83 -24.66
N ARG A 347 -18.25 -40.28 -23.80
CA ARG A 347 -19.54 -39.73 -24.22
C ARG A 347 -19.53 -38.21 -23.94
N GLU A 348 -20.02 -37.45 -24.89
CA GLU A 348 -20.26 -36.02 -24.69
C GLU A 348 -21.57 -35.82 -23.91
N VAL A 349 -21.47 -34.99 -22.88
CA VAL A 349 -22.61 -34.63 -22.04
C VAL A 349 -22.69 -33.12 -22.02
N ASP A 350 -23.84 -32.59 -22.40
CA ASP A 350 -24.13 -31.16 -22.28
C ASP A 350 -24.33 -30.79 -20.82
N ILE A 351 -23.73 -29.71 -20.42
CA ILE A 351 -23.78 -29.23 -19.04
C ILE A 351 -24.24 -27.80 -18.97
N GLU A 352 -24.96 -27.49 -17.91
CA GLU A 352 -25.23 -26.13 -17.52
C GLU A 352 -24.19 -25.66 -16.50
N VAL A 353 -23.45 -24.60 -16.86
CA VAL A 353 -22.36 -24.07 -16.03
C VAL A 353 -22.89 -22.95 -15.18
N GLY A 354 -22.62 -23.02 -13.88
CA GLY A 354 -22.91 -21.97 -12.91
C GLY A 354 -21.73 -21.02 -12.69
N GLN A 355 -21.34 -20.88 -11.45
CA GLN A 355 -20.20 -20.06 -11.04
C GLN A 355 -18.88 -20.64 -11.53
N GLN A 356 -17.99 -19.79 -12.03
CA GLN A 356 -16.62 -20.17 -12.42
C GLN A 356 -15.62 -19.47 -11.50
N THR A 357 -14.59 -20.20 -11.11
CA THR A 357 -13.40 -19.69 -10.43
C THR A 357 -12.19 -19.75 -11.37
N SER A 358 -11.02 -19.38 -10.91
CA SER A 358 -9.78 -19.49 -11.70
C SER A 358 -9.39 -20.94 -12.04
N THR A 359 -9.86 -21.92 -11.31
CA THR A 359 -9.48 -23.35 -11.46
C THR A 359 -10.63 -24.26 -11.79
N ASP A 360 -11.82 -23.99 -11.26
CA ASP A 360 -12.97 -24.89 -11.30
C ASP A 360 -14.20 -24.17 -11.89
N ALA A 361 -15.05 -24.94 -12.55
CA ALA A 361 -16.38 -24.53 -13.01
C ALA A 361 -17.44 -25.32 -12.26
N GLU A 362 -18.47 -24.64 -11.77
CA GLU A 362 -19.65 -25.26 -11.20
C GLU A 362 -20.52 -25.87 -12.30
N VAL A 363 -21.03 -27.07 -12.05
CA VAL A 363 -22.00 -27.71 -12.93
C VAL A 363 -23.35 -27.73 -12.21
N LEU A 364 -24.33 -27.02 -12.77
CA LEU A 364 -25.68 -26.96 -12.25
C LEU A 364 -26.50 -28.18 -12.67
N GLN A 365 -26.31 -28.65 -13.93
CA GLN A 365 -27.00 -29.82 -14.48
C GLN A 365 -26.08 -30.59 -15.44
N GLY A 366 -26.29 -31.88 -15.56
CA GLY A 366 -25.62 -32.74 -16.54
C GLY A 366 -24.60 -33.71 -15.97
N LEU A 367 -24.07 -33.49 -14.77
CA LEU A 367 -23.10 -34.38 -14.12
C LEU A 367 -23.50 -34.74 -12.69
N THR A 368 -23.02 -35.92 -12.26
CA THR A 368 -23.12 -36.33 -10.86
C THR A 368 -21.70 -36.51 -10.26
N PRO A 369 -21.55 -36.28 -8.96
CA PRO A 369 -20.27 -36.52 -8.28
C PRO A 369 -19.81 -37.97 -8.46
N GLY A 370 -18.50 -38.18 -8.62
CA GLY A 370 -17.89 -39.50 -8.86
C GLY A 370 -17.72 -39.89 -10.33
N GLN A 371 -18.36 -39.18 -11.28
CA GLN A 371 -18.10 -39.36 -12.71
C GLN A 371 -16.69 -38.85 -13.09
N LYS A 372 -16.10 -39.45 -14.13
CA LYS A 372 -14.81 -39.06 -14.64
C LYS A 372 -14.97 -38.24 -15.93
N VAL A 373 -14.30 -37.08 -16.01
CA VAL A 373 -14.29 -36.21 -17.18
C VAL A 373 -12.88 -36.07 -17.76
N VAL A 374 -12.79 -35.93 -19.06
CA VAL A 374 -11.51 -35.85 -19.78
C VAL A 374 -11.07 -34.39 -19.95
N GLY A 375 -9.86 -34.10 -19.56
CA GLY A 375 -9.22 -32.82 -19.83
C GLY A 375 -8.91 -32.58 -21.33
N ARG A 376 -8.53 -31.36 -21.63
CA ARG A 376 -8.07 -30.96 -22.98
C ARG A 376 -6.71 -31.52 -23.30
#